data_b559b3cd80b53b56abdf1a6830bcbfdb
#
_entry.id   b559b3cd80b53b56abdf1a6830bcbfdb
#
_cell.length_a   1.000
_cell.length_b   1.000
_cell.length_c   1.000
_cell.angle_alpha   90.00
_cell.angle_beta   90.00
_cell.angle_gamma   90.00
#
_symmetry.space_group_name_H-M   'P 1'
#
loop_
_entity.id
_entity.type
_entity.pdbx_description
1 polymer ?
#
loop_
_entity_poly.entity_id
_entity_poly.type
_entity_poly.pdbx_seq_one_letter_code
_entity_poly.pdbx_strand_id
1 'polypeptide(L)'
;IPNRDVPDIDLHRLLDSISKLPTRTWIRLIGAEPTMHPNLPYIIRAIIGLGHRCSLTTNGLKLASNKYLDQLVDAGAYYFLISMNGADDDIIYKELDSGSYAGLKVRALENVLKRKLTVNTGTIIAKGVNEITLKRQPELVVEVAKRVGIRFDQNPWKRITPVLRIKSVGDIGRNMGGSATYQMEDMIDMCRKQFGVKEFTRVESGLNLLKHGDGPSYTFDIHTDVGLIHVRLVDWAVDEDGVVDAGNKNRGRFTQDFKIAPFFEHVKKNEFGY
;
A
#
# COMPACT_ATOMS: atom_id res chain seq x y z
N ILE A 1 -12.11 1.03 16.64
CA ILE A 1 -10.99 0.29 17.27
C ILE A 1 -10.29 1.26 18.19
N PRO A 2 -10.19 0.99 19.51
CA PRO A 2 -9.43 1.88 20.37
C PRO A 2 -8.00 1.96 19.88
N ASN A 3 -7.55 3.19 19.64
CA ASN A 3 -6.21 3.51 19.19
C ASN A 3 -5.24 3.29 20.37
N ARG A 4 -4.80 2.05 20.55
CA ARG A 4 -3.79 1.75 21.58
C ARG A 4 -2.46 1.56 20.87
N ASP A 5 -1.51 2.42 21.19
CA ASP A 5 -0.12 2.20 20.82
C ASP A 5 0.38 0.91 21.47
N VAL A 6 1.26 0.20 20.79
CA VAL A 6 1.89 -1.00 21.37
C VAL A 6 2.75 -0.54 22.55
N PRO A 7 2.52 -1.03 23.77
CA PRO A 7 3.34 -0.69 24.93
C PRO A 7 4.82 -1.07 24.70
N ASP A 8 5.74 -0.38 25.35
CA ASP A 8 7.18 -0.62 25.14
C ASP A 8 7.60 -2.08 25.43
N ILE A 9 6.99 -2.71 26.42
CA ILE A 9 7.26 -4.14 26.70
C ILE A 9 6.78 -5.05 25.58
N ASP A 10 5.66 -4.72 24.93
CA ASP A 10 5.15 -5.47 23.79
C ASP A 10 5.99 -5.21 22.55
N LEU A 11 6.57 -4.01 22.43
CA LEU A 11 7.52 -3.68 21.38
C LEU A 11 8.77 -4.57 21.45
N HIS A 12 9.32 -4.80 22.63
CA HIS A 12 10.46 -5.72 22.82
C HIS A 12 10.10 -7.16 22.42
N ARG A 13 8.92 -7.64 22.80
CA ARG A 13 8.44 -8.96 22.40
C ARG A 13 8.22 -9.06 20.89
N LEU A 14 7.70 -8.02 20.26
CA LEU A 14 7.57 -7.95 18.79
C LEU A 14 8.93 -8.04 18.11
N LEU A 15 9.91 -7.26 18.55
CA LEU A 15 11.25 -7.27 17.97
C LEU A 15 11.98 -8.60 18.21
N ASP A 16 11.78 -9.24 19.36
CA ASP A 16 12.27 -10.60 19.61
C ASP A 16 11.65 -11.61 18.64
N SER A 17 10.36 -11.51 18.37
CA SER A 17 9.68 -12.35 17.40
C SER A 17 10.17 -12.11 15.96
N ILE A 18 10.43 -10.85 15.61
CA ILE A 18 11.00 -10.48 14.31
C ILE A 18 12.42 -11.04 14.14
N SER A 19 13.24 -11.03 15.21
CA SER A 19 14.62 -11.53 15.17
C SER A 19 14.72 -13.02 14.83
N LYS A 20 13.65 -13.77 15.07
CA LYS A 20 13.56 -15.22 14.78
C LYS A 20 13.12 -15.53 13.34
N LEU A 21 12.75 -14.51 12.57
CA LEU A 21 12.37 -14.69 11.16
C LEU A 21 13.62 -15.00 10.30
N PRO A 22 13.44 -15.69 9.16
CA PRO A 22 14.51 -15.87 8.19
C PRO A 22 15.11 -14.52 7.76
N THR A 23 16.41 -14.45 7.56
CA THR A 23 17.11 -13.24 7.14
C THR A 23 16.51 -12.67 5.85
N ARG A 24 16.53 -11.34 5.71
CA ARG A 24 15.94 -10.60 4.57
C ARG A 24 14.44 -10.76 4.40
N THR A 25 13.72 -11.13 5.46
CA THR A 25 12.25 -11.09 5.43
C THR A 25 11.77 -9.67 5.13
N TRP A 26 10.74 -9.56 4.31
CA TRP A 26 10.10 -8.28 4.03
C TRP A 26 9.02 -7.99 5.06
N ILE A 27 9.24 -7.01 5.91
CA ILE A 27 8.29 -6.63 6.95
C ILE A 27 7.52 -5.39 6.50
N ARG A 28 6.20 -5.53 6.43
CA ARG A 28 5.29 -4.43 6.13
C ARG A 28 4.69 -3.91 7.42
N LEU A 29 4.98 -2.66 7.74
CA LEU A 29 4.31 -1.95 8.82
C LEU A 29 2.98 -1.40 8.28
N ILE A 30 1.91 -1.92 8.82
CA ILE A 30 0.52 -1.58 8.48
C ILE A 30 -0.30 -1.65 9.75
N GLY A 31 -1.39 -0.95 9.80
CA GLY A 31 -2.30 -0.96 10.95
C GLY A 31 -3.38 0.08 10.72
N ALA A 32 -3.91 0.69 11.80
CA ALA A 32 -4.78 1.85 11.65
C ALA A 32 -4.04 2.96 10.91
N GLU A 33 -2.95 3.47 11.49
CA GLU A 33 -2.01 4.39 10.82
C GLU A 33 -0.63 4.30 11.51
N PRO A 34 0.36 3.63 10.89
CA PRO A 34 1.65 3.43 11.53
C PRO A 34 2.39 4.71 11.89
N THR A 35 2.21 5.78 11.10
CA THR A 35 2.89 7.06 11.36
C THR A 35 2.41 7.75 12.64
N MET A 36 1.32 7.29 13.24
CA MET A 36 0.86 7.77 14.54
C MET A 36 1.62 7.14 15.71
N HIS A 37 2.31 6.02 15.49
CA HIS A 37 3.08 5.38 16.56
C HIS A 37 4.32 6.22 16.93
N PRO A 38 4.51 6.59 18.20
CA PRO A 38 5.58 7.50 18.62
C PRO A 38 6.97 6.94 18.36
N ASN A 39 7.15 5.63 18.50
CA ASN A 39 8.43 4.94 18.32
C ASN A 39 8.63 4.37 16.91
N LEU A 40 7.87 4.81 15.88
CA LEU A 40 7.99 4.27 14.53
C LEU A 40 9.43 4.32 13.96
N PRO A 41 10.20 5.42 14.10
CA PRO A 41 11.58 5.46 13.61
C PRO A 41 12.48 4.42 14.31
N TYR A 42 12.27 4.18 15.61
CA TYR A 42 12.98 3.15 16.35
C TYR A 42 12.66 1.74 15.83
N ILE A 43 11.37 1.44 15.60
CA ILE A 43 10.91 0.16 15.05
C ILE A 43 11.55 -0.11 13.68
N ILE A 44 11.53 0.89 12.80
CA ILE A 44 12.15 0.77 11.46
C ILE A 44 13.65 0.48 11.58
N ARG A 45 14.37 1.24 12.41
CA ARG A 45 15.81 1.05 12.63
C ARG A 45 16.12 -0.35 13.18
N ALA A 46 15.32 -0.85 14.11
CA ALA A 46 15.48 -2.17 14.67
C ALA A 46 15.25 -3.28 13.62
N ILE A 47 14.20 -3.18 12.82
CA ILE A 47 13.92 -4.11 11.70
C ILE A 47 15.10 -4.16 10.73
N ILE A 48 15.60 -3.00 10.31
CA ILE A 48 16.75 -2.90 9.39
C ILE A 48 18.03 -3.46 10.05
N GLY A 49 18.27 -3.13 11.32
CA GLY A 49 19.41 -3.63 12.11
C GLY A 49 19.42 -5.15 12.28
N LEU A 50 18.24 -5.78 12.28
CA LEU A 50 18.08 -7.24 12.29
C LEU A 50 18.28 -7.88 10.89
N GLY A 51 18.64 -7.11 9.87
CA GLY A 51 18.89 -7.59 8.52
C GLY A 51 17.65 -7.79 7.66
N HIS A 52 16.49 -7.31 8.09
CA HIS A 52 15.25 -7.40 7.35
C HIS A 52 15.02 -6.18 6.45
N ARG A 53 14.05 -6.28 5.53
CA ARG A 53 13.55 -5.15 4.73
C ARG A 53 12.29 -4.60 5.37
N CYS A 54 12.12 -3.29 5.32
CA CYS A 54 10.95 -2.61 5.87
C CYS A 54 10.20 -1.83 4.79
N SER A 55 8.88 -1.95 4.79
CA SER A 55 7.98 -1.11 4.01
C SER A 55 6.88 -0.53 4.90
N LEU A 56 6.41 0.65 4.54
CA LEU A 56 5.39 1.36 5.28
C LEU A 56 4.15 1.56 4.42
N THR A 57 3.00 1.07 4.90
CA THR A 57 1.69 1.39 4.32
C THR A 57 1.04 2.44 5.20
N THR A 58 0.71 3.60 4.63
CA THR A 58 0.27 4.78 5.39
C THR A 58 -0.78 5.59 4.63
N ASN A 59 -1.60 6.34 5.37
CA ASN A 59 -2.46 7.36 4.78
C ASN A 59 -1.67 8.54 4.20
N GLY A 60 -0.38 8.66 4.50
CA GLY A 60 0.54 9.65 3.96
C GLY A 60 0.50 11.03 4.63
N LEU A 61 -0.45 11.31 5.51
CA LEU A 61 -0.66 12.68 6.01
C LEU A 61 0.57 13.24 6.73
N LYS A 62 1.23 12.44 7.57
CA LYS A 62 2.46 12.88 8.27
C LYS A 62 3.68 12.97 7.35
N LEU A 63 3.69 12.27 6.18
CA LEU A 63 4.76 12.39 5.21
C LEU A 63 4.77 13.75 4.49
N ALA A 64 3.69 14.53 4.60
CA ALA A 64 3.67 15.93 4.16
C ALA A 64 4.66 16.82 4.94
N SER A 65 5.10 16.40 6.12
CA SER A 65 6.17 17.04 6.88
C SER A 65 7.54 16.52 6.44
N ASN A 66 8.37 17.38 5.86
CA ASN A 66 9.74 17.03 5.50
C ASN A 66 10.54 16.52 6.71
N LYS A 67 10.45 17.23 7.85
CA LYS A 67 11.15 16.85 9.08
C LYS A 67 10.80 15.43 9.53
N TYR A 68 9.51 15.07 9.48
CA TYR A 68 9.08 13.72 9.88
C TYR A 68 9.52 12.65 8.88
N LEU A 69 9.42 12.94 7.58
CA LEU A 69 9.90 12.00 6.55
C LEU A 69 11.40 11.77 6.67
N ASP A 70 12.19 12.82 6.94
CA ASP A 70 13.64 12.69 7.15
C ASP A 70 13.96 11.77 8.33
N GLN A 71 13.22 11.86 9.45
CA GLN A 71 13.39 10.94 10.58
C GLN A 71 13.15 9.46 10.19
N LEU A 72 12.17 9.20 9.32
CA LEU A 72 11.92 7.84 8.83
C LEU A 72 13.02 7.34 7.88
N VAL A 73 13.51 8.23 7.00
CA VAL A 73 14.59 7.94 6.06
C VAL A 73 15.90 7.67 6.81
N ASP A 74 16.22 8.47 7.81
CA ASP A 74 17.40 8.30 8.68
C ASP A 74 17.31 6.98 9.49
N ALA A 75 16.10 6.51 9.76
CA ALA A 75 15.88 5.21 10.37
C ALA A 75 16.02 4.03 9.38
N GLY A 76 16.15 4.30 8.08
CA GLY A 76 16.31 3.31 7.02
C GLY A 76 15.06 3.04 6.18
N ALA A 77 13.98 3.81 6.35
CA ALA A 77 12.81 3.67 5.51
C ALA A 77 13.12 4.16 4.09
N TYR A 78 12.84 3.30 3.10
CA TYR A 78 13.02 3.67 1.68
C TYR A 78 11.83 3.32 0.81
N TYR A 79 10.83 2.63 1.38
CA TYR A 79 9.69 2.10 0.66
C TYR A 79 8.38 2.51 1.31
N PHE A 80 7.55 3.20 0.56
CA PHE A 80 6.27 3.74 1.02
C PHE A 80 5.14 3.32 0.08
N LEU A 81 4.03 2.84 0.66
CA LEU A 81 2.75 2.75 0.00
C LEU A 81 1.85 3.81 0.62
N ILE A 82 1.47 4.80 -0.17
CA ILE A 82 0.60 5.90 0.26
C ILE A 82 -0.81 5.63 -0.23
N SER A 83 -1.79 5.59 0.67
CA SER A 83 -3.20 5.48 0.30
C SER A 83 -3.68 6.77 -0.36
N MET A 84 -4.17 6.68 -1.61
CA MET A 84 -4.60 7.84 -2.41
C MET A 84 -5.91 7.52 -3.15
N ASN A 85 -7.02 7.45 -2.40
CA ASN A 85 -8.32 7.07 -2.95
C ASN A 85 -8.97 8.14 -3.83
N GLY A 86 -8.57 9.42 -3.68
CA GLY A 86 -9.14 10.56 -4.40
C GLY A 86 -8.12 11.32 -5.25
N ALA A 87 -6.88 10.79 -5.46
CA ALA A 87 -5.81 11.55 -6.10
C ALA A 87 -5.61 12.94 -5.46
N ASP A 88 -6.04 14.01 -6.10
CA ASP A 88 -6.00 15.40 -5.62
C ASP A 88 -7.40 16.00 -5.40
N ASP A 89 -8.46 15.17 -5.30
CA ASP A 89 -9.83 15.60 -5.12
C ASP A 89 -10.30 15.46 -3.66
N ASP A 90 -10.52 16.60 -2.99
CA ASP A 90 -11.03 16.66 -1.62
C ASP A 90 -12.50 16.21 -1.48
N ILE A 91 -13.30 16.24 -2.55
CA ILE A 91 -14.69 15.77 -2.50
C ILE A 91 -14.69 14.27 -2.28
N ILE A 92 -13.87 13.55 -3.05
CA ILE A 92 -13.72 12.10 -2.92
C ILE A 92 -13.15 11.75 -1.53
N TYR A 93 -12.16 12.50 -1.04
CA TYR A 93 -11.60 12.24 0.30
C TYR A 93 -12.60 12.51 1.43
N LYS A 94 -13.47 13.51 1.30
CA LYS A 94 -14.55 13.74 2.28
C LYS A 94 -15.51 12.57 2.35
N GLU A 95 -15.84 12.00 1.18
CA GLU A 95 -16.74 10.86 1.09
C GLU A 95 -16.13 9.56 1.61
N LEU A 96 -14.92 9.23 1.18
CA LEU A 96 -14.27 7.94 1.51
C LEU A 96 -13.48 7.97 2.83
N ASP A 97 -12.76 9.06 3.08
CA ASP A 97 -11.78 9.17 4.17
C ASP A 97 -12.24 10.16 5.26
N SER A 98 -13.43 10.77 5.13
CA SER A 98 -14.06 11.70 6.08
C SER A 98 -13.25 12.99 6.33
N GLY A 99 -12.49 13.48 5.35
CA GLY A 99 -11.72 14.72 5.49
C GLY A 99 -11.13 15.26 4.18
N SER A 100 -10.67 16.51 4.21
CA SER A 100 -10.01 17.18 3.09
C SER A 100 -8.50 16.93 3.14
N TYR A 101 -8.02 15.92 2.46
CA TYR A 101 -6.64 15.44 2.56
C TYR A 101 -5.83 15.55 1.28
N ALA A 102 -6.43 15.99 0.17
CA ALA A 102 -5.79 16.03 -1.15
C ALA A 102 -4.45 16.77 -1.12
N GLY A 103 -4.41 18.00 -0.61
CA GLY A 103 -3.18 18.79 -0.56
C GLY A 103 -2.08 18.17 0.29
N LEU A 104 -2.40 17.48 1.39
CA LEU A 104 -1.41 16.80 2.23
C LEU A 104 -0.88 15.54 1.53
N LYS A 105 -1.74 14.76 0.88
CA LYS A 105 -1.34 13.54 0.16
C LYS A 105 -0.48 13.86 -1.07
N VAL A 106 -0.81 14.91 -1.82
CA VAL A 106 0.02 15.41 -2.93
C VAL A 106 1.40 15.84 -2.40
N ARG A 107 1.46 16.59 -1.31
CA ARG A 107 2.72 17.00 -0.68
C ARG A 107 3.54 15.80 -0.17
N ALA A 108 2.88 14.78 0.38
CA ALA A 108 3.54 13.54 0.78
C ALA A 108 4.20 12.85 -0.43
N LEU A 109 3.47 12.73 -1.53
CA LEU A 109 4.00 12.17 -2.79
C LEU A 109 5.20 12.98 -3.30
N GLU A 110 5.11 14.31 -3.31
CA GLU A 110 6.23 15.22 -3.68
C GLU A 110 7.46 14.97 -2.80
N ASN A 111 7.28 14.92 -1.50
CA ASN A 111 8.37 14.74 -0.54
C ASN A 111 9.08 13.40 -0.72
N VAL A 112 8.34 12.33 -0.97
CA VAL A 112 8.88 10.99 -1.21
C VAL A 112 9.63 10.93 -2.54
N LEU A 113 9.07 11.48 -3.62
CA LEU A 113 9.69 11.52 -4.94
C LEU A 113 10.98 12.38 -4.95
N LYS A 114 10.97 13.56 -4.33
CA LYS A 114 12.18 14.41 -4.20
C LYS A 114 13.37 13.68 -3.61
N ARG A 115 13.15 12.73 -2.70
CA ARG A 115 14.19 11.90 -2.07
C ARG A 115 14.54 10.65 -2.85
N LYS A 116 13.97 10.47 -4.04
CA LYS A 116 14.16 9.29 -4.89
C LYS A 116 13.87 7.99 -4.15
N LEU A 117 12.87 8.01 -3.27
CA LEU A 117 12.43 6.84 -2.52
C LEU A 117 11.46 5.99 -3.37
N THR A 118 11.37 4.73 -3.04
CA THR A 118 10.38 3.85 -3.68
C THR A 118 8.98 4.25 -3.21
N VAL A 119 8.14 4.67 -4.14
CA VAL A 119 6.76 5.04 -3.85
C VAL A 119 5.77 4.18 -4.61
N ASN A 120 4.81 3.65 -3.88
CA ASN A 120 3.60 3.08 -4.45
C ASN A 120 2.42 3.93 -3.97
N THR A 121 1.42 4.10 -4.82
CA THR A 121 0.14 4.60 -4.39
C THR A 121 -0.86 3.45 -4.30
N GLY A 122 -1.64 3.42 -3.24
CA GLY A 122 -2.73 2.47 -3.06
C GLY A 122 -4.07 3.18 -3.27
N THR A 123 -4.83 2.73 -4.25
CA THR A 123 -6.17 3.27 -4.54
C THR A 123 -7.19 2.16 -4.39
N ILE A 124 -8.21 2.40 -3.59
CA ILE A 124 -9.38 1.54 -3.48
C ILE A 124 -10.50 2.19 -4.27
N ILE A 125 -11.00 1.50 -5.29
CA ILE A 125 -12.09 1.98 -6.13
C ILE A 125 -13.42 1.49 -5.56
N ALA A 126 -14.31 2.44 -5.28
CA ALA A 126 -15.68 2.22 -4.85
C ALA A 126 -16.63 2.62 -5.99
N LYS A 127 -17.50 1.70 -6.37
CA LYS A 127 -18.43 1.86 -7.49
C LYS A 127 -19.34 3.07 -7.30
N GLY A 128 -19.37 3.94 -8.31
CA GLY A 128 -20.16 5.17 -8.31
C GLY A 128 -19.55 6.32 -7.51
N VAL A 129 -18.34 6.18 -6.98
CA VAL A 129 -17.72 7.19 -6.09
C VAL A 129 -16.44 7.77 -6.69
N ASN A 130 -15.45 6.93 -6.99
CA ASN A 130 -14.10 7.43 -7.31
C ASN A 130 -13.45 6.78 -8.54
N GLU A 131 -14.21 6.31 -9.50
CA GLU A 131 -13.67 5.73 -10.75
C GLU A 131 -12.76 6.69 -11.51
N ILE A 132 -13.03 7.98 -11.41
CA ILE A 132 -12.20 9.02 -12.02
C ILE A 132 -10.75 8.97 -11.53
N THR A 133 -10.51 8.44 -10.31
CA THR A 133 -9.19 8.31 -9.74
C THR A 133 -8.31 7.34 -10.56
N LEU A 134 -8.88 6.37 -11.28
CA LEU A 134 -8.13 5.51 -12.18
C LEU A 134 -7.33 6.33 -13.21
N LYS A 135 -7.95 7.37 -13.76
CA LYS A 135 -7.32 8.29 -14.72
C LYS A 135 -6.44 9.30 -14.00
N ARG A 136 -7.00 9.96 -12.99
CA ARG A 136 -6.37 11.11 -12.35
C ARG A 136 -5.09 10.74 -11.60
N GLN A 137 -5.03 9.55 -11.01
CA GLN A 137 -3.87 9.14 -10.21
C GLN A 137 -2.56 9.05 -11.02
N PRO A 138 -2.48 8.37 -12.19
CA PRO A 138 -1.26 8.37 -12.98
C PRO A 138 -0.91 9.77 -13.53
N GLU A 139 -1.89 10.57 -13.93
CA GLU A 139 -1.68 11.96 -14.37
C GLU A 139 -1.03 12.78 -13.26
N LEU A 140 -1.57 12.71 -12.04
CA LEU A 140 -1.03 13.39 -10.87
C LEU A 140 0.41 12.96 -10.57
N VAL A 141 0.71 11.66 -10.65
CA VAL A 141 2.07 11.15 -10.45
C VAL A 141 3.05 11.74 -11.44
N VAL A 142 2.67 11.86 -12.72
CA VAL A 142 3.46 12.50 -13.77
C VAL A 142 3.66 14.00 -13.49
N GLU A 143 2.58 14.71 -13.15
CA GLU A 143 2.63 16.15 -12.83
C GLU A 143 3.57 16.43 -11.65
N VAL A 144 3.47 15.62 -10.60
CA VAL A 144 4.33 15.74 -9.42
C VAL A 144 5.78 15.42 -9.80
N ALA A 145 6.05 14.39 -10.60
CA ALA A 145 7.40 14.05 -11.06
C ALA A 145 8.04 15.22 -11.84
N LYS A 146 7.28 15.84 -12.77
CA LYS A 146 7.72 17.02 -13.50
C LYS A 146 8.04 18.20 -12.57
N ARG A 147 7.14 18.47 -11.63
CA ARG A 147 7.29 19.57 -10.65
C ARG A 147 8.57 19.43 -9.80
N VAL A 148 8.91 18.18 -9.42
CA VAL A 148 10.08 17.92 -8.58
C VAL A 148 11.34 17.55 -9.39
N GLY A 149 11.25 17.54 -10.72
CA GLY A 149 12.39 17.27 -11.61
C GLY A 149 12.87 15.82 -11.60
N ILE A 150 11.98 14.86 -11.35
CA ILE A 150 12.30 13.42 -11.30
C ILE A 150 11.83 12.73 -12.59
N ARG A 151 12.67 11.83 -13.09
CA ARG A 151 12.32 10.89 -14.15
C ARG A 151 12.27 9.48 -13.57
N PHE A 152 11.29 8.70 -14.02
CA PHE A 152 11.14 7.30 -13.64
C PHE A 152 12.03 6.41 -14.49
N ASP A 153 12.44 5.27 -13.93
CA ASP A 153 13.12 4.23 -14.68
C ASP A 153 12.19 3.63 -15.75
N GLN A 154 12.79 3.17 -16.83
CA GLN A 154 12.06 2.43 -17.88
C GLN A 154 11.89 0.94 -17.55
N ASN A 155 12.29 0.54 -16.37
CA ASN A 155 12.16 -0.83 -15.88
C ASN A 155 11.31 -0.85 -14.62
N PRO A 156 10.17 -1.59 -14.60
CA PRO A 156 9.24 -1.61 -13.46
C PRO A 156 9.86 -2.19 -12.16
N TRP A 157 11.01 -2.83 -12.27
CA TRP A 157 11.73 -3.41 -11.14
C TRP A 157 12.74 -2.46 -10.48
N LYS A 158 12.93 -1.29 -11.05
CA LYS A 158 13.83 -0.29 -10.49
C LYS A 158 13.18 0.51 -9.35
N ARG A 159 14.03 1.13 -8.52
CA ARG A 159 13.64 1.79 -7.29
C ARG A 159 12.70 2.98 -7.49
N ILE A 160 12.94 3.79 -8.51
CA ILE A 160 12.16 5.01 -8.77
C ILE A 160 11.05 4.84 -9.82
N THR A 161 10.68 3.62 -10.14
CA THR A 161 9.47 3.36 -10.91
C THR A 161 8.28 3.31 -9.95
N PRO A 162 7.32 4.24 -10.04
CA PRO A 162 6.14 4.20 -9.18
C PRO A 162 5.24 3.02 -9.53
N VAL A 163 4.60 2.45 -8.53
CA VAL A 163 3.60 1.42 -8.72
C VAL A 163 2.24 1.95 -8.26
N LEU A 164 1.28 1.99 -9.16
CA LEU A 164 -0.11 2.26 -8.84
C LEU A 164 -0.78 0.94 -8.49
N ARG A 165 -1.02 0.72 -7.21
CA ARG A 165 -1.72 -0.45 -6.71
C ARG A 165 -3.19 -0.13 -6.58
N ILE A 166 -4.01 -0.80 -7.34
CA ILE A 166 -5.45 -0.54 -7.45
C ILE A 166 -6.20 -1.79 -6.99
N LYS A 167 -7.16 -1.61 -6.11
CA LYS A 167 -8.12 -2.64 -5.69
C LYS A 167 -9.54 -2.10 -5.81
N SER A 168 -10.52 -2.98 -5.97
CA SER A 168 -11.89 -2.65 -5.64
C SER A 168 -12.07 -2.61 -4.12
N VAL A 169 -13.07 -1.89 -3.63
CA VAL A 169 -13.49 -2.03 -2.24
C VAL A 169 -13.96 -3.46 -1.98
N GLY A 170 -13.59 -4.03 -0.84
CA GLY A 170 -14.01 -5.38 -0.47
C GLY A 170 -15.44 -5.42 0.10
N ASP A 171 -16.04 -6.60 0.12
CA ASP A 171 -17.33 -6.83 0.78
C ASP A 171 -17.14 -6.98 2.29
N ILE A 172 -16.71 -5.89 2.93
CA ILE A 172 -16.38 -5.83 4.36
C ILE A 172 -16.83 -4.52 4.99
N GLY A 173 -17.00 -4.54 6.30
CA GLY A 173 -17.28 -3.34 7.08
C GLY A 173 -18.53 -2.60 6.61
N ARG A 174 -18.38 -1.34 6.25
CA ARG A 174 -19.50 -0.50 5.76
C ARG A 174 -20.03 -0.91 4.39
N ASN A 175 -19.27 -1.69 3.62
CA ASN A 175 -19.65 -2.20 2.30
C ASN A 175 -20.16 -3.65 2.38
N MET A 176 -20.63 -4.11 3.53
CA MET A 176 -21.26 -5.43 3.61
C MET A 176 -22.48 -5.52 2.68
N GLY A 177 -22.51 -6.57 1.84
CA GLY A 177 -23.46 -6.69 0.73
C GLY A 177 -22.85 -6.30 -0.62
N GLY A 178 -21.60 -5.82 -0.65
CA GLY A 178 -20.80 -5.66 -1.87
C GLY A 178 -21.29 -4.65 -2.88
N SER A 179 -22.22 -3.74 -2.52
CA SER A 179 -22.86 -2.82 -3.48
C SER A 179 -21.88 -1.88 -4.20
N ALA A 180 -20.76 -1.53 -3.52
CA ALA A 180 -19.71 -0.68 -4.08
C ALA A 180 -18.51 -1.47 -4.63
N THR A 181 -18.61 -2.81 -4.72
CA THR A 181 -17.53 -3.68 -5.18
C THR A 181 -17.57 -3.86 -6.70
N TYR A 182 -16.41 -3.77 -7.33
CA TYR A 182 -16.19 -4.19 -8.71
C TYR A 182 -15.57 -5.58 -8.74
N GLN A 183 -16.01 -6.41 -9.69
CA GLN A 183 -15.29 -7.64 -10.01
C GLN A 183 -14.00 -7.33 -10.77
N MET A 184 -13.05 -8.27 -10.81
CA MET A 184 -11.77 -8.05 -11.46
C MET A 184 -11.91 -7.80 -12.95
N GLU A 185 -12.85 -8.45 -13.62
CA GLU A 185 -13.15 -8.27 -15.03
C GLU A 185 -13.60 -6.83 -15.30
N ASP A 186 -14.46 -6.25 -14.46
CA ASP A 186 -14.90 -4.87 -14.57
C ASP A 186 -13.72 -3.90 -14.44
N MET A 187 -12.80 -4.16 -13.49
CA MET A 187 -11.60 -3.36 -13.27
C MET A 187 -10.66 -3.41 -14.48
N ILE A 188 -10.48 -4.61 -15.06
CA ILE A 188 -9.70 -4.80 -16.28
C ILE A 188 -10.32 -4.02 -17.45
N ASP A 189 -11.63 -4.10 -17.65
CA ASP A 189 -12.31 -3.41 -18.73
C ASP A 189 -12.28 -1.88 -18.56
N MET A 190 -12.40 -1.38 -17.34
CA MET A 190 -12.18 0.05 -17.08
C MET A 190 -10.75 0.47 -17.46
N CYS A 191 -9.74 -0.31 -17.12
CA CYS A 191 -8.36 0.01 -17.48
C CYS A 191 -8.12 -0.11 -19.01
N ARG A 192 -8.72 -1.09 -19.69
CA ARG A 192 -8.67 -1.18 -21.16
C ARG A 192 -9.25 0.07 -21.82
N LYS A 193 -10.43 0.48 -21.37
CA LYS A 193 -11.11 1.67 -21.88
C LYS A 193 -10.33 2.96 -21.58
N GLN A 194 -9.76 3.06 -20.37
CA GLN A 194 -9.08 4.28 -19.92
C GLN A 194 -7.69 4.46 -20.53
N PHE A 195 -6.92 3.38 -20.67
CA PHE A 195 -5.51 3.43 -21.05
C PHE A 195 -5.20 2.79 -22.40
N GLY A 196 -6.20 2.24 -23.09
CA GLY A 196 -6.00 1.53 -24.36
C GLY A 196 -5.17 0.24 -24.23
N VAL A 197 -5.07 -0.32 -23.02
CA VAL A 197 -4.28 -1.52 -22.74
C VAL A 197 -4.94 -2.73 -23.38
N LYS A 198 -4.19 -3.47 -24.19
CA LYS A 198 -4.67 -4.69 -24.86
C LYS A 198 -4.38 -5.94 -24.03
N GLU A 199 -3.22 -5.99 -23.41
CA GLU A 199 -2.72 -7.16 -22.70
C GLU A 199 -2.41 -6.84 -21.25
N PHE A 200 -2.77 -7.78 -20.38
CA PHE A 200 -2.46 -7.74 -18.95
C PHE A 200 -1.64 -8.97 -18.61
N THR A 201 -0.55 -8.77 -17.88
CA THR A 201 0.23 -9.89 -17.34
C THR A 201 -0.38 -10.30 -16.00
N ARG A 202 -0.86 -11.53 -15.93
CA ARG A 202 -1.29 -12.14 -14.66
C ARG A 202 -0.06 -12.53 -13.86
N VAL A 203 -0.01 -12.08 -12.62
CA VAL A 203 1.05 -12.41 -11.66
C VAL A 203 0.41 -13.17 -10.51
N GLU A 204 0.84 -14.42 -10.35
CA GLU A 204 0.40 -15.23 -9.23
C GLU A 204 1.02 -14.73 -7.92
N SER A 205 0.30 -14.98 -6.85
CA SER A 205 0.74 -14.65 -5.51
C SER A 205 2.09 -15.28 -5.18
N GLY A 206 2.96 -14.53 -4.52
CA GLY A 206 4.27 -15.01 -4.06
C GLY A 206 5.40 -15.03 -5.09
N LEU A 207 5.12 -14.92 -6.40
CA LEU A 207 6.17 -14.89 -7.44
C LEU A 207 6.94 -13.56 -7.48
N ASN A 208 6.40 -12.49 -6.92
CA ASN A 208 7.00 -11.16 -6.96
C ASN A 208 7.61 -10.77 -5.62
N LEU A 209 8.60 -11.51 -5.17
CA LEU A 209 9.36 -11.28 -3.94
C LEU A 209 10.00 -9.88 -3.84
N LEU A 210 10.15 -9.18 -4.97
CA LEU A 210 10.82 -7.87 -5.00
C LEU A 210 9.86 -6.69 -4.85
N LYS A 211 8.55 -6.86 -5.10
CA LYS A 211 7.59 -5.74 -5.11
C LYS A 211 6.24 -6.06 -4.45
N HIS A 212 6.19 -6.85 -3.43
CA HIS A 212 5.02 -7.11 -2.55
C HIS A 212 4.28 -8.43 -2.80
N GLY A 213 4.20 -9.19 -1.73
CA GLY A 213 3.30 -10.30 -1.55
C GLY A 213 1.83 -9.88 -1.41
N ASP A 214 1.26 -9.31 -2.43
CA ASP A 214 -0.18 -9.18 -2.56
C ASP A 214 -0.72 -10.42 -3.28
N GLY A 215 -2.00 -10.69 -3.16
CA GLY A 215 -2.68 -11.78 -3.87
C GLY A 215 -2.49 -11.74 -5.39
N PRO A 216 -3.13 -12.62 -6.15
CA PRO A 216 -3.10 -12.61 -7.60
C PRO A 216 -3.37 -11.21 -8.13
N SER A 217 -2.66 -10.82 -9.17
CA SER A 217 -2.79 -9.48 -9.72
C SER A 217 -2.62 -9.48 -11.22
N TYR A 218 -3.21 -8.46 -11.86
CA TYR A 218 -3.05 -8.18 -13.28
C TYR A 218 -2.25 -6.91 -13.42
N THR A 219 -1.19 -6.94 -14.23
CA THR A 219 -0.27 -5.80 -14.35
C THR A 219 -0.16 -5.33 -15.79
N PHE A 220 0.07 -4.04 -15.94
CA PHE A 220 0.44 -3.40 -17.19
C PHE A 220 1.28 -2.15 -16.91
N ASP A 221 1.91 -1.62 -17.95
CA ASP A 221 2.77 -0.45 -17.84
C ASP A 221 2.18 0.73 -18.62
N ILE A 222 2.26 1.92 -18.04
CA ILE A 222 1.94 3.19 -18.69
C ILE A 222 3.25 3.89 -19.01
N HIS A 223 3.53 4.08 -20.30
CA HIS A 223 4.68 4.85 -20.75
C HIS A 223 4.32 6.34 -20.79
N THR A 224 5.12 7.15 -20.12
CA THR A 224 4.92 8.60 -20.01
C THR A 224 6.18 9.34 -20.44
N ASP A 225 6.07 10.65 -20.59
CA ASP A 225 7.21 11.52 -20.90
C ASP A 225 8.23 11.67 -19.74
N VAL A 226 7.85 11.27 -18.52
CA VAL A 226 8.75 11.21 -17.36
C VAL A 226 9.27 9.80 -17.07
N GLY A 227 8.84 8.81 -17.82
CA GLY A 227 9.25 7.41 -17.67
C GLY A 227 8.07 6.46 -17.47
N LEU A 228 8.33 5.29 -16.91
CA LEU A 228 7.38 4.20 -16.79
C LEU A 228 6.64 4.26 -15.45
N ILE A 229 5.33 4.08 -15.49
CA ILE A 229 4.47 3.82 -14.33
C ILE A 229 3.97 2.38 -14.41
N HIS A 230 4.24 1.58 -13.40
CA HIS A 230 3.73 0.22 -13.31
C HIS A 230 2.37 0.20 -12.63
N VAL A 231 1.35 -0.34 -13.29
CA VAL A 231 0.00 -0.48 -12.72
C VAL A 231 -0.25 -1.92 -12.31
N ARG A 232 -0.86 -2.07 -11.16
CA ARG A 232 -1.17 -3.37 -10.58
C ARG A 232 -2.59 -3.39 -10.05
N LEU A 233 -3.46 -4.15 -10.73
CA LEU A 233 -4.79 -4.49 -10.25
C LEU A 233 -4.66 -5.69 -9.31
N VAL A 234 -5.01 -5.53 -8.05
CA VAL A 234 -4.88 -6.58 -7.04
C VAL A 234 -6.24 -7.17 -6.74
N ASP A 235 -6.33 -8.48 -6.90
CA ASP A 235 -7.54 -9.22 -6.61
C ASP A 235 -7.69 -9.49 -5.10
N TRP A 236 -8.93 -9.65 -4.66
CA TRP A 236 -9.30 -10.12 -3.33
C TRP A 236 -9.37 -11.65 -3.32
N ALA A 237 -8.32 -12.32 -3.78
CA ALA A 237 -8.26 -13.77 -3.76
C ALA A 237 -8.13 -14.27 -2.32
N VAL A 238 -9.25 -14.53 -1.71
CA VAL A 238 -9.37 -15.10 -0.37
C VAL A 238 -10.06 -16.45 -0.45
N ASP A 239 -9.68 -17.38 0.43
CA ASP A 239 -10.39 -18.63 0.60
C ASP A 239 -11.70 -18.43 1.39
N GLU A 240 -12.42 -19.55 1.65
CA GLU A 240 -13.67 -19.55 2.41
C GLU A 240 -13.50 -18.98 3.84
N ASP A 241 -12.28 -19.03 4.37
CA ASP A 241 -11.92 -18.49 5.67
C ASP A 241 -11.45 -17.05 5.63
N GLY A 242 -11.43 -16.41 4.48
CA GLY A 242 -10.96 -15.04 4.28
C GLY A 242 -9.43 -14.92 4.33
N VAL A 243 -8.71 -16.02 4.19
CA VAL A 243 -7.24 -16.05 4.17
C VAL A 243 -6.75 -15.77 2.77
N VAL A 244 -5.91 -14.76 2.65
CA VAL A 244 -5.26 -14.44 1.38
C VAL A 244 -4.15 -15.45 1.14
N ASP A 245 -4.23 -16.14 0.01
CA ASP A 245 -3.14 -17.00 -0.44
C ASP A 245 -2.79 -18.09 0.58
N ALA A 246 -3.84 -18.81 1.06
CA ALA A 246 -3.78 -19.81 2.13
C ALA A 246 -2.67 -20.88 1.96
N GLY A 247 -2.27 -21.17 0.72
CA GLY A 247 -1.17 -22.09 0.41
C GLY A 247 0.23 -21.51 0.58
N ASN A 248 0.38 -20.19 0.76
CA ASN A 248 1.67 -19.54 0.77
C ASN A 248 2.28 -19.49 2.18
N LYS A 249 3.11 -20.48 2.50
CA LYS A 249 3.84 -20.55 3.79
C LYS A 249 4.84 -19.41 4.02
N ASN A 250 5.15 -18.62 2.99
CA ASN A 250 6.11 -17.52 3.07
C ASN A 250 5.45 -16.17 3.37
N ARG A 251 4.15 -16.16 3.64
CA ARG A 251 3.39 -14.95 3.94
C ARG A 251 2.59 -15.14 5.23
N GLY A 252 2.59 -14.12 6.07
CA GLY A 252 1.83 -14.13 7.30
C GLY A 252 1.70 -12.75 7.92
N ARG A 253 1.01 -12.68 9.04
CA ARG A 253 0.90 -11.50 9.89
C ARG A 253 1.27 -11.84 11.34
N PHE A 254 1.69 -10.86 12.09
CA PHE A 254 1.78 -11.01 13.54
C PHE A 254 0.39 -10.84 14.16
N THR A 255 0.06 -11.74 15.06
CA THR A 255 -1.12 -11.67 15.92
C THR A 255 -0.84 -10.74 17.12
N GLN A 256 -1.85 -10.47 17.95
CA GLN A 256 -1.70 -9.65 19.17
C GLN A 256 -0.75 -10.28 20.20
N ASP A 257 -0.61 -11.60 20.20
CA ASP A 257 0.33 -12.34 21.05
C ASP A 257 1.70 -12.59 20.36
N PHE A 258 1.95 -11.88 19.25
CA PHE A 258 3.19 -11.90 18.46
C PHE A 258 3.52 -13.26 17.81
N LYS A 259 2.54 -14.13 17.61
CA LYS A 259 2.68 -15.32 16.79
C LYS A 259 2.46 -14.99 15.31
N ILE A 260 3.02 -15.83 14.45
CA ILE A 260 2.79 -15.73 13.01
C ILE A 260 1.53 -16.52 12.66
N ALA A 261 0.57 -15.86 12.06
CA ALA A 261 -0.64 -16.45 11.51
C ALA A 261 -0.72 -16.21 10.01
N PRO A 262 -1.56 -16.95 9.27
CA PRO A 262 -1.86 -16.65 7.88
C PRO A 262 -2.31 -15.20 7.70
N PHE A 263 -2.09 -14.65 6.51
CA PHE A 263 -2.50 -13.29 6.22
C PHE A 263 -3.99 -13.26 5.89
N PHE A 264 -4.75 -12.44 6.61
CA PHE A 264 -6.15 -12.16 6.32
C PHE A 264 -6.29 -10.80 5.66
N GLU A 265 -6.99 -10.72 4.54
CA GLU A 265 -7.50 -9.44 4.01
C GLU A 265 -8.78 -9.04 4.74
N HIS A 266 -9.58 -10.02 5.14
CA HIS A 266 -10.82 -9.82 5.91
C HIS A 266 -10.71 -10.54 7.24
N VAL A 267 -11.09 -9.83 8.29
CA VAL A 267 -11.21 -10.43 9.61
C VAL A 267 -12.65 -10.85 9.80
N LYS A 268 -12.89 -12.13 10.00
CA LYS A 268 -14.22 -12.61 10.38
C LYS A 268 -14.64 -11.98 11.71
N LYS A 269 -15.92 -11.60 11.84
CA LYS A 269 -16.51 -10.97 13.03
C LYS A 269 -16.08 -11.60 14.37
N ASN A 270 -15.81 -12.91 14.38
CA ASN A 270 -15.56 -13.68 15.58
C ASN A 270 -14.14 -13.59 16.15
N GLU A 271 -13.14 -13.12 15.37
CA GLU A 271 -11.76 -13.02 15.85
C GLU A 271 -11.49 -11.76 16.71
N PHE A 272 -12.33 -10.73 16.63
CA PHE A 272 -12.15 -9.47 17.35
C PHE A 272 -13.31 -9.12 18.28
N GLY A 273 -14.27 -10.02 18.50
CA GLY A 273 -15.35 -9.80 19.45
C GLY A 273 -16.34 -8.71 19.05
N TYR A 274 -16.54 -8.49 17.75
CA TYR A 274 -17.58 -7.57 17.24
C TYR A 274 -18.87 -8.33 16.95
#